data_fc3751f047ce4108e6990f311fdc69e4
#
_entry.id   fc3751f047ce4108e6990f311fdc69e4
#
_cell.length_a   1.000
_cell.length_b   1.000
_cell.length_c   1.000
_cell.angle_alpha   90.00
_cell.angle_beta   90.00
_cell.angle_gamma   90.00
#
_symmetry.space_group_name_H-M   'P 1'
#
loop_
_entity.id
_entity.type
_entity.pdbx_description
1 polymer ?
#
loop_
_entity_poly.entity_id
_entity_poly.type
_entity_poly.pdbx_seq_one_letter_code
_entity_poly.pdbx_strand_id
1 'polypeptide(L)'
;MKAKLIERGIPETEIAFIHEANTDARKTELFGKVRSGAVRVLMGSTAKMGAGTNVQQRLVALHHLDVPWRPSDIEQREGRILRQGNENKEVYVFRYVTEGTFDAYSWQLIENKQKFIGQIMTSKSPARSCYDM
;
A
#
# COMPACT_ATOMS: atom_id res chain seq x y z
N MET A 1 5.94 10.51 13.12
CA MET A 1 5.98 10.83 11.69
C MET A 1 5.21 12.07 11.33
N LYS A 2 3.99 12.22 11.80
CA LYS A 2 3.16 13.42 11.52
C LYS A 2 3.88 14.71 11.87
N ALA A 3 4.49 14.78 13.04
CA ALA A 3 5.18 15.99 13.48
C ALA A 3 6.33 16.36 12.54
N LYS A 4 7.06 15.38 12.02
CA LYS A 4 8.16 15.62 11.10
C LYS A 4 7.69 16.10 9.74
N LEU A 5 6.54 15.60 9.30
CA LEU A 5 5.94 16.06 8.04
C LEU A 5 5.51 17.51 8.14
N ILE A 6 4.93 17.89 9.28
CA ILE A 6 4.54 19.27 9.53
C ILE A 6 5.77 20.18 9.55
N GLU A 7 6.83 19.73 10.23
CA GLU A 7 8.09 20.44 10.29
C GLU A 7 8.70 20.68 8.91
N ARG A 8 8.48 19.74 7.99
CA ARG A 8 8.98 19.81 6.61
C ARG A 8 8.07 20.60 5.67
N GLY A 9 7.01 21.21 6.19
CA GLY A 9 6.18 22.10 5.40
C GLY A 9 4.83 21.55 4.95
N ILE A 10 4.43 20.38 5.38
CA ILE A 10 3.11 19.85 5.04
C ILE A 10 2.11 20.33 6.09
N PRO A 11 1.04 21.04 5.70
CA PRO A 11 0.04 21.52 6.64
C PRO A 11 -0.62 20.38 7.41
N GLU A 12 -0.86 20.58 8.69
CA GLU A 12 -1.49 19.57 9.54
C GLU A 12 -2.85 19.11 9.00
N THR A 13 -3.60 20.03 8.41
CA THR A 13 -4.92 19.72 7.86
C THR A 13 -4.88 18.78 6.67
N GLU A 14 -3.73 18.63 6.03
CA GLU A 14 -3.55 17.74 4.89
C GLU A 14 -3.05 16.36 5.29
N ILE A 15 -2.85 16.10 6.57
CA ILE A 15 -2.38 14.82 7.09
C ILE A 15 -3.49 14.19 7.93
N ALA A 16 -3.83 12.95 7.63
CA ALA A 16 -4.87 12.23 8.36
C ALA A 16 -4.46 10.82 8.70
N PHE A 17 -5.01 10.30 9.79
CA PHE A 17 -4.88 8.90 10.19
C PHE A 17 -6.22 8.22 9.99
N ILE A 18 -6.22 7.02 9.42
CA ILE A 18 -7.45 6.27 9.17
C ILE A 18 -8.19 5.93 10.47
N HIS A 19 -7.45 5.74 11.56
CA HIS A 19 -8.07 5.40 12.85
C HIS A 19 -8.88 6.56 13.46
N GLU A 20 -8.71 7.76 12.96
CA GLU A 20 -9.51 8.90 13.40
C GLU A 20 -10.92 8.86 12.80
N ALA A 21 -11.13 8.07 11.75
CA ALA A 21 -12.43 7.90 11.11
C ALA A 21 -13.12 6.65 11.69
N ASN A 22 -13.86 6.83 12.79
CA ASN A 22 -14.43 5.73 13.55
C ASN A 22 -15.74 5.15 13.00
N THR A 23 -16.40 5.83 12.12
CA THR A 23 -17.67 5.40 11.53
C THR A 23 -17.53 5.33 10.01
N ASP A 24 -18.44 4.59 9.37
CA ASP A 24 -18.44 4.48 7.92
C ASP A 24 -18.66 5.84 7.25
N ALA A 25 -19.47 6.68 7.86
CA ALA A 25 -19.70 8.03 7.35
C ALA A 25 -18.42 8.86 7.38
N ARG A 26 -17.66 8.77 8.47
CA ARG A 26 -16.39 9.49 8.59
C ARG A 26 -15.33 8.96 7.65
N LYS A 27 -15.31 7.64 7.43
CA LYS A 27 -14.40 7.04 6.46
C LYS A 27 -14.71 7.52 5.04
N THR A 28 -15.99 7.55 4.69
CA THR A 28 -16.43 8.03 3.38
C THR A 28 -16.01 9.49 3.18
N GLU A 29 -16.19 10.32 4.19
CA GLU A 29 -15.79 11.72 4.15
C GLU A 29 -14.26 11.85 4.00
N LEU A 30 -13.51 11.08 4.77
CA LEU A 30 -12.04 11.11 4.72
C LEU A 30 -11.54 10.69 3.33
N PHE A 31 -12.08 9.60 2.79
CA PHE A 31 -11.67 9.13 1.47
C PHE A 31 -12.04 10.14 0.37
N GLY A 32 -13.16 10.83 0.54
CA GLY A 32 -13.53 11.92 -0.36
C GLY A 32 -12.49 13.06 -0.33
N LYS A 33 -11.99 13.39 0.84
CA LYS A 33 -10.94 14.41 0.98
C LYS A 33 -9.64 13.97 0.34
N VAL A 34 -9.31 12.69 0.42
CA VAL A 34 -8.12 12.14 -0.24
C VAL A 34 -8.28 12.24 -1.77
N ARG A 35 -9.44 11.85 -2.28
CA ARG A 35 -9.70 11.91 -3.72
C ARG A 35 -9.66 13.33 -4.26
N SER A 36 -10.14 14.29 -3.49
CA SER A 36 -10.15 15.69 -3.91
C SER A 36 -8.80 16.38 -3.77
N GLY A 37 -7.87 15.77 -3.05
CA GLY A 37 -6.58 16.38 -2.78
C GLY A 37 -6.53 17.23 -1.52
N ALA A 38 -7.62 17.33 -0.77
CA ALA A 38 -7.65 18.08 0.49
C ALA A 38 -6.78 17.41 1.55
N VAL A 39 -6.73 16.08 1.55
CA VAL A 39 -5.81 15.31 2.38
C VAL A 39 -4.72 14.76 1.47
N ARG A 40 -3.48 15.16 1.75
CA ARG A 40 -2.33 14.77 0.93
C ARG A 40 -1.67 13.50 1.44
N VAL A 41 -1.64 13.28 2.74
CA VAL A 41 -1.00 12.13 3.36
C VAL A 41 -2.02 11.39 4.22
N LEU A 42 -2.25 10.12 3.89
CA LEU A 42 -3.14 9.25 4.67
C LEU A 42 -2.30 8.11 5.24
N MET A 43 -2.36 7.97 6.56
CA MET A 43 -1.65 6.91 7.27
C MET A 43 -2.65 5.93 7.88
N GLY A 44 -2.34 4.65 7.78
CA GLY A 44 -3.21 3.64 8.33
C GLY A 44 -2.61 2.25 8.30
N SER A 45 -3.26 1.32 8.99
CA SER A 45 -2.88 -0.08 8.97
C SER A 45 -3.50 -0.76 7.75
N THR A 46 -2.91 -1.88 7.35
CA THR A 46 -3.42 -2.68 6.23
C THR A 46 -4.87 -3.09 6.48
N ALA A 47 -5.19 -3.53 7.70
CA ALA A 47 -6.54 -3.95 8.05
C ALA A 47 -7.55 -2.81 7.96
N LYS A 48 -7.18 -1.62 8.43
CA LYS A 48 -8.06 -0.45 8.41
C LYS A 48 -8.28 0.11 7.02
N MET A 49 -7.27 -0.03 6.16
CA MET A 49 -7.34 0.42 4.77
C MET A 49 -7.96 -0.64 3.87
N GLY A 50 -8.51 -1.69 4.43
CA GLY A 50 -8.94 -2.90 3.76
C GLY A 50 -9.80 -2.75 2.51
N ALA A 51 -10.51 -3.83 2.13
CA ALA A 51 -11.31 -3.85 0.91
C ALA A 51 -12.38 -2.75 0.91
N GLY A 52 -12.70 -2.24 -0.26
CA GLY A 52 -13.72 -1.20 -0.38
C GLY A 52 -13.22 0.22 -0.29
N THR A 53 -11.96 0.41 0.04
CA THR A 53 -11.36 1.75 0.05
C THR A 53 -11.13 2.22 -1.39
N ASN A 54 -11.64 3.38 -1.73
CA ASN A 54 -11.51 3.91 -3.08
C ASN A 54 -10.87 5.29 -3.02
N VAL A 55 -9.55 5.31 -2.95
CA VAL A 55 -8.77 6.56 -2.80
C VAL A 55 -7.71 6.72 -3.88
N GLN A 56 -7.66 5.81 -4.87
CA GLN A 56 -6.57 5.74 -5.82
C GLN A 56 -6.49 6.87 -6.84
N GLN A 57 -7.55 7.63 -7.01
CA GLN A 57 -7.62 8.60 -8.11
C GLN A 57 -6.40 9.52 -8.21
N ARG A 58 -5.93 10.03 -7.10
CA ARG A 58 -4.78 10.94 -7.04
C ARG A 58 -3.55 10.37 -6.35
N LEU A 59 -3.57 9.09 -6.01
CA LEU A 59 -2.42 8.50 -5.32
C LEU A 59 -1.22 8.44 -6.24
N VAL A 60 -0.10 8.97 -5.78
CA VAL A 60 1.14 8.95 -6.54
C VAL A 60 2.20 8.09 -5.88
N ALA A 61 2.11 7.86 -4.58
CA ALA A 61 3.11 7.10 -3.85
C ALA A 61 2.51 6.29 -2.71
N LEU A 62 3.03 5.11 -2.51
CA LEU A 62 2.70 4.24 -1.39
C LEU A 62 3.97 3.96 -0.61
N HIS A 63 3.92 4.10 0.70
CA HIS A 63 5.06 3.89 1.58
C HIS A 63 4.77 2.74 2.53
N HIS A 64 5.54 1.64 2.39
CA HIS A 64 5.49 0.53 3.34
C HIS A 64 6.41 0.85 4.50
N LEU A 65 5.82 1.25 5.62
CA LEU A 65 6.61 1.60 6.82
C LEU A 65 6.94 0.39 7.66
N ASP A 66 6.27 -0.72 7.43
CA ASP A 66 6.56 -1.99 8.08
C ASP A 66 6.49 -3.12 7.06
N VAL A 67 7.00 -4.28 7.45
CA VAL A 67 7.00 -5.47 6.60
C VAL A 67 5.78 -6.33 6.96
N PRO A 68 4.90 -6.63 6.00
CA PRO A 68 3.76 -7.49 6.28
C PRO A 68 4.20 -8.95 6.40
N TRP A 69 3.35 -9.75 7.05
CA TRP A 69 3.63 -11.16 7.24
C TRP A 69 3.34 -12.00 5.99
N ARG A 70 2.38 -11.58 5.18
CA ARG A 70 1.91 -12.37 4.05
C ARG A 70 2.03 -11.60 2.74
N PRO A 71 2.34 -12.29 1.64
CA PRO A 71 2.36 -11.65 0.32
C PRO A 71 1.02 -11.01 -0.07
N SER A 72 -0.09 -11.60 0.39
CA SER A 72 -1.42 -11.04 0.13
C SER A 72 -1.59 -9.64 0.73
N ASP A 73 -0.91 -9.35 1.82
CA ASP A 73 -0.95 -8.02 2.43
C ASP A 73 -0.27 -6.99 1.54
N ILE A 74 0.81 -7.37 0.87
CA ILE A 74 1.47 -6.50 -0.10
C ILE A 74 0.55 -6.23 -1.28
N GLU A 75 -0.07 -7.26 -1.82
CA GLU A 75 -1.01 -7.12 -2.93
C GLU A 75 -2.18 -6.21 -2.54
N GLN A 76 -2.68 -6.36 -1.32
CA GLN A 76 -3.75 -5.52 -0.81
C GLN A 76 -3.31 -4.07 -0.69
N ARG A 77 -2.12 -3.82 -0.16
CA ARG A 77 -1.57 -2.47 -0.02
C ARG A 77 -1.32 -1.83 -1.38
N GLU A 78 -0.59 -2.52 -2.24
CA GLU A 78 -0.19 -1.98 -3.54
C GLU A 78 -1.35 -1.91 -4.52
N GLY A 79 -2.34 -2.76 -4.35
CA GLY A 79 -3.57 -2.70 -5.14
C GLY A 79 -4.32 -1.39 -4.97
N ARG A 80 -4.10 -0.65 -3.89
CA ARG A 80 -4.74 0.65 -3.71
C ARG A 80 -4.24 1.67 -4.70
N ILE A 81 -2.94 1.64 -4.99
CA ILE A 81 -2.33 2.63 -5.87
C ILE A 81 -2.30 2.14 -7.32
N LEU A 82 -2.19 0.83 -7.53
CA LEU A 82 -2.11 0.25 -8.86
C LEU A 82 -3.48 0.00 -9.50
N ARG A 83 -4.54 0.38 -8.81
CA ARG A 83 -5.90 0.12 -9.23
C ARG A 83 -6.31 1.01 -10.40
N GLN A 84 -7.21 0.49 -11.23
CA GLN A 84 -7.83 1.25 -12.30
C GLN A 84 -8.52 2.49 -11.73
N GLY A 85 -8.45 3.60 -12.44
CA GLY A 85 -9.01 4.87 -11.98
C GLY A 85 -7.99 5.84 -11.40
N ASN A 86 -6.73 5.42 -11.29
CA ASN A 86 -5.67 6.34 -10.89
C ASN A 86 -5.33 7.26 -12.06
N GLU A 87 -5.32 8.56 -11.80
CA GLU A 87 -5.03 9.56 -12.83
C GLU A 87 -3.55 9.65 -13.18
N ASN A 88 -2.68 9.12 -12.33
CA ASN A 88 -1.25 9.17 -12.55
C ASN A 88 -0.80 8.01 -13.43
N LYS A 89 0.00 8.30 -14.45
CA LYS A 89 0.54 7.27 -15.34
C LYS A 89 1.60 6.44 -14.65
N GLU A 90 2.35 7.05 -13.74
CA GLU A 90 3.37 6.38 -12.96
C GLU A 90 3.08 6.57 -11.50
N VAL A 91 3.27 5.51 -10.72
CA VAL A 91 3.13 5.54 -9.28
C VAL A 91 4.40 4.97 -8.67
N TYR A 92 4.68 5.38 -7.44
CA TYR A 92 5.89 4.98 -6.74
C TYR A 92 5.55 4.15 -5.52
N VAL A 93 6.30 3.06 -5.32
CA VAL A 93 6.15 2.22 -4.14
C VAL A 93 7.48 2.21 -3.41
N PHE A 94 7.46 2.66 -2.17
CA PHE A 94 8.66 2.74 -1.34
C PHE A 94 8.60 1.71 -0.22
N ARG A 95 9.64 0.91 -0.08
CA ARG A 95 9.80 -0.05 1.00
C ARG A 95 10.98 0.40 1.84
N TYR A 96 10.70 0.72 3.10
CA TYR A 96 11.73 1.25 4.00
C TYR A 96 12.40 0.11 4.76
N VAL A 97 13.72 0.09 4.71
CA VAL A 97 14.52 -0.96 5.33
C VAL A 97 15.66 -0.29 6.06
N THR A 98 15.89 -0.67 7.31
CA THR A 98 17.08 -0.24 8.01
C THR A 98 18.15 -1.28 7.78
N GLU A 99 19.27 -0.87 7.23
CA GLU A 99 20.36 -1.76 6.89
C GLU A 99 20.88 -2.50 8.13
N GLY A 100 21.12 -3.80 7.98
CA GLY A 100 21.62 -4.63 9.07
C GLY A 100 20.56 -5.04 10.09
N THR A 101 19.29 -4.74 9.85
CA THR A 101 18.21 -5.10 10.76
C THR A 101 17.42 -6.29 10.25
N PHE A 102 16.51 -6.77 11.10
CA PHE A 102 15.58 -7.83 10.76
C PHE A 102 14.65 -7.45 9.60
N ASP A 103 14.41 -6.16 9.38
CA ASP A 103 13.52 -5.69 8.32
C ASP A 103 13.98 -6.14 6.93
N ALA A 104 15.28 -6.05 6.66
CA ALA A 104 15.82 -6.49 5.37
C ALA A 104 15.55 -7.97 5.14
N TYR A 105 15.74 -8.79 6.16
CA TYR A 105 15.48 -10.22 6.09
C TYR A 105 13.98 -10.49 5.88
N SER A 106 13.13 -9.77 6.59
CA SER A 106 11.67 -9.93 6.48
C SER A 106 11.17 -9.60 5.09
N TRP A 107 11.67 -8.53 4.47
CA TRP A 107 11.32 -8.19 3.09
C TRP A 107 11.79 -9.28 2.12
N GLN A 108 12.98 -9.85 2.34
CA GLN A 108 13.49 -10.93 1.51
C GLN A 108 12.59 -12.16 1.60
N LEU A 109 12.13 -12.50 2.80
CA LEU A 109 11.21 -13.61 2.99
C LEU A 109 9.90 -13.40 2.23
N ILE A 110 9.34 -12.21 2.30
CA ILE A 110 8.10 -11.89 1.61
C ILE A 110 8.28 -11.99 0.08
N GLU A 111 9.38 -11.48 -0.43
CA GLU A 111 9.68 -11.58 -1.85
C GLU A 111 9.82 -13.03 -2.30
N ASN A 112 10.47 -13.86 -1.49
CA ASN A 112 10.61 -15.28 -1.78
C ASN A 112 9.25 -15.98 -1.77
N LYS A 113 8.37 -15.64 -0.83
CA LYS A 113 7.03 -16.19 -0.77
C LYS A 113 6.20 -15.80 -1.99
N GLN A 114 6.29 -14.56 -2.41
CA GLN A 114 5.60 -14.09 -3.62
C GLN A 114 6.08 -14.85 -4.85
N LYS A 115 7.39 -15.04 -4.97
CA LYS A 115 7.98 -15.77 -6.07
C LYS A 115 7.50 -17.22 -6.10
N PHE A 116 7.49 -17.88 -4.95
CA PHE A 116 7.04 -19.25 -4.82
C PHE A 116 5.56 -19.40 -5.19
N ILE A 117 4.72 -18.51 -4.69
CA ILE A 117 3.30 -18.51 -5.02
C ILE A 117 3.10 -18.28 -6.52
N GLY A 118 3.85 -17.36 -7.10
CA GLY A 118 3.81 -17.09 -8.53
C GLY A 118 4.19 -18.32 -9.35
N GLN A 119 5.19 -19.06 -8.94
CA GLN A 119 5.61 -20.29 -9.60
C GLN A 119 4.52 -21.37 -9.53
N ILE A 120 3.89 -21.53 -8.39
CA ILE A 120 2.81 -22.49 -8.22
C ILE A 120 1.62 -22.14 -9.12
N MET A 121 1.20 -20.90 -9.09
CA MET A 121 0.08 -20.44 -9.91
C MET A 121 0.38 -20.58 -11.40
N THR A 122 1.62 -20.33 -11.77
CA THR A 122 2.08 -20.46 -13.14
C THR A 122 2.09 -21.91 -13.57
N SER A 123 2.61 -22.82 -12.76
CA SER A 123 2.70 -24.23 -13.09
C SER A 123 1.35 -24.93 -13.19
N LYS A 124 0.29 -24.35 -12.64
CA LYS A 124 -1.05 -24.89 -12.76
C LYS A 124 -1.70 -24.57 -14.10
N SER A 125 -1.14 -23.65 -14.85
CA SER A 125 -1.65 -23.32 -16.17
C SER A 125 -1.29 -24.42 -17.14
N PRO A 126 -2.23 -24.95 -17.95
CA PRO A 126 -1.93 -26.00 -18.93
C PRO A 126 -0.85 -25.59 -19.92
N ALA A 127 -0.79 -24.33 -20.26
CA ALA A 127 0.19 -23.85 -21.22
C ALA A 127 1.60 -23.79 -20.65
N ARG A 128 1.73 -23.99 -19.36
CA ARG A 128 3.00 -23.84 -18.72
C ARG A 128 3.60 -25.08 -18.24
N SER A 129 2.86 -26.14 -18.23
CA SER A 129 3.38 -27.40 -17.71
C SER A 129 4.55 -27.91 -18.49
N CYS A 130 4.70 -27.44 -19.69
CA CYS A 130 5.75 -27.95 -20.54
C CYS A 130 7.06 -27.19 -20.40
N TYR A 131 7.05 -26.05 -19.72
CA TYR A 131 8.28 -25.36 -19.66
C TYR A 131 8.71 -24.91 -18.37
N ASP A 132 8.25 -25.49 -17.45
CA ASP A 132 8.66 -25.10 -16.29
C ASP A 132 9.93 -25.45 -15.97
N MET A 133 10.45 -25.41 -16.62
CA MET A 133 11.56 -25.54 -16.32
C MET A 133 12.26 -25.12 -16.22
#